data_337cb4dc6ded025956b56cef5cfb37d4
#
_entry.id   337cb4dc6ded025956b56cef5cfb37d4
#
_cell.length_a   1.000
_cell.length_b   1.000
_cell.length_c   1.000
_cell.angle_alpha   90.00
_cell.angle_beta   90.00
_cell.angle_gamma   90.00
#
_symmetry.space_group_name_H-M   'P 1'
#
loop_
_entity.id
_entity.type
_entity.pdbx_description
1 polymer ?
#
loop_
_entity_poly.entity_id
_entity_poly.type
_entity_poly.pdbx_seq_one_letter_code
_entity_poly.pdbx_strand_id
1 'polypeptide(L)'
;MRQSNSVSGLIVKRSNRRLVAVLTALAVCALAHAWTYDSEDAVTGNVAQVRLGASFNKKWNNGLRLGVSEDLWFDAYNSLVGPYFRKSYTTLDLSYKPIEYVKLDLGYTLKILGADSTWSSAKKADPNEWIRHRVFLSVTGSYSFDYAKIYLRERLQLDMRTDSVNLLEKNKYDLFLRSRIGSDFTVPGKPVKPYLWCELINTLNVPEYQQRNGHQYICSVRTQAGVRWRVSKLSSLDFYYRFTYGYDRDINITKSKGYIQLTEEKLYMHTLGIRYNLDW
;
A
#
# COMPACT_ATOMS: atom_id res chain seq x y z
N MET A 1 45.80 34.79 -8.69
CA MET A 1 45.03 33.62 -8.19
C MET A 1 43.68 34.10 -7.65
N ARG A 2 42.59 33.90 -8.40
CA ARG A 2 41.24 34.32 -8.00
C ARG A 2 40.50 33.13 -7.40
N GLN A 3 40.01 33.27 -6.18
CA GLN A 3 39.04 32.37 -5.54
C GLN A 3 37.69 32.55 -6.23
N SER A 4 37.20 31.52 -6.86
CA SER A 4 35.83 31.42 -7.37
C SER A 4 35.24 30.08 -7.00
N ASN A 5 34.91 29.89 -5.71
CA ASN A 5 34.20 28.70 -5.26
C ASN A 5 33.40 29.03 -4.02
N SER A 6 32.17 29.58 -4.14
CA SER A 6 31.22 29.50 -3.01
C SER A 6 29.73 29.66 -3.36
N VAL A 7 29.38 29.99 -4.59
CA VAL A 7 27.97 30.33 -4.91
C VAL A 7 27.13 29.08 -5.26
N SER A 8 27.72 28.06 -5.88
CA SER A 8 27.01 26.87 -6.31
C SER A 8 26.51 25.96 -5.16
N GLY A 9 27.29 25.88 -4.07
CA GLY A 9 26.92 25.06 -2.89
C GLY A 9 25.72 25.59 -2.10
N LEU A 10 25.48 26.91 -2.11
CA LEU A 10 24.37 27.52 -1.36
C LEU A 10 23.01 27.36 -2.10
N ILE A 11 23.03 27.39 -3.43
CA ILE A 11 21.83 27.24 -4.25
C ILE A 11 21.27 25.81 -4.16
N VAL A 12 22.15 24.81 -4.19
CA VAL A 12 21.76 23.39 -4.07
C VAL A 12 21.17 23.08 -2.68
N LYS A 13 21.73 23.60 -1.61
CA LYS A 13 21.18 23.44 -0.25
C LYS A 13 19.80 24.08 -0.07
N ARG A 14 19.53 25.22 -0.70
CA ARG A 14 18.22 25.88 -0.64
C ARG A 14 17.16 25.15 -1.44
N SER A 15 17.50 24.57 -2.61
CA SER A 15 16.60 23.79 -3.43
C SER A 15 16.10 22.53 -2.71
N ASN A 16 17.00 21.81 -2.04
CA ASN A 16 16.64 20.58 -1.32
C ASN A 16 15.71 20.82 -0.12
N ARG A 17 15.87 21.94 0.60
CA ARG A 17 14.98 22.31 1.71
C ARG A 17 13.56 22.63 1.24
N ARG A 18 13.41 23.30 0.10
CA ARG A 18 12.11 23.60 -0.50
C ARG A 18 11.39 22.35 -0.98
N LEU A 19 12.11 21.40 -1.57
CA LEU A 19 11.55 20.15 -2.04
C LEU A 19 11.03 19.28 -0.89
N VAL A 20 11.80 19.15 0.19
CA VAL A 20 11.38 18.44 1.41
C VAL A 20 10.14 19.10 2.02
N ALA A 21 10.10 20.43 2.09
CA ALA A 21 8.95 21.15 2.61
C ALA A 21 7.68 20.92 1.75
N VAL A 22 7.81 20.90 0.41
CA VAL A 22 6.67 20.63 -0.48
C VAL A 22 6.17 19.19 -0.31
N LEU A 23 7.07 18.21 -0.23
CA LEU A 23 6.69 16.80 -0.02
C LEU A 23 6.03 16.59 1.36
N THR A 24 6.53 17.26 2.39
CA THR A 24 5.94 17.24 3.73
C THR A 24 4.57 17.92 3.73
N ALA A 25 4.42 19.07 3.05
CA ALA A 25 3.15 19.75 2.92
C ALA A 25 2.11 18.93 2.15
N LEU A 26 2.49 18.25 1.06
CA LEU A 26 1.60 17.34 0.32
C LEU A 26 1.17 16.14 1.17
N ALA A 27 2.08 15.55 1.95
CA ALA A 27 1.76 14.48 2.88
C ALA A 27 0.80 14.94 3.99
N VAL A 28 1.02 16.14 4.53
CA VAL A 28 0.14 16.76 5.55
C VAL A 28 -1.22 17.12 4.96
N CYS A 29 -1.27 17.67 3.73
CA CYS A 29 -2.54 17.95 3.06
C CYS A 29 -3.35 16.68 2.76
N ALA A 30 -2.68 15.58 2.32
CA ALA A 30 -3.34 14.30 2.13
C ALA A 30 -3.91 13.73 3.43
N LEU A 31 -3.21 13.92 4.55
CA LEU A 31 -3.67 13.54 5.89
C LEU A 31 -4.83 14.45 6.37
N ALA A 32 -4.77 15.76 6.11
CA ALA A 32 -5.80 16.69 6.55
C ALA A 32 -7.16 16.46 5.89
N HIS A 33 -7.19 16.03 4.63
CA HIS A 33 -8.45 15.70 3.93
C HIS A 33 -9.12 14.42 4.44
N ALA A 34 -8.37 13.52 5.10
CA ALA A 34 -8.91 12.31 5.70
C ALA A 34 -9.64 12.55 7.04
N TRP A 35 -9.56 13.77 7.60
CA TRP A 35 -10.01 14.06 8.97
C TRP A 35 -11.35 14.79 9.08
N THR A 36 -12.03 15.11 7.96
CA THR A 36 -13.17 16.04 7.98
C THR A 36 -14.55 15.40 8.01
N TYR A 37 -14.69 14.10 8.17
CA TYR A 37 -16.01 13.46 8.21
C TYR A 37 -16.16 12.55 9.44
N ASP A 38 -16.85 13.04 10.46
CA ASP A 38 -17.34 12.25 11.59
C ASP A 38 -18.80 11.86 11.33
N SER A 39 -19.08 10.56 11.12
CA SER A 39 -20.42 10.05 11.24
C SER A 39 -20.61 9.44 12.64
N GLU A 40 -21.68 9.76 13.33
CA GLU A 40 -21.93 9.32 14.71
C GLU A 40 -22.03 7.78 14.87
N ASP A 41 -22.20 7.03 13.77
CA ASP A 41 -22.34 5.57 13.76
C ASP A 41 -21.11 4.81 13.24
N ALA A 42 -19.95 5.46 13.10
CA ALA A 42 -18.77 4.80 12.58
C ALA A 42 -18.02 4.00 13.65
N VAL A 43 -17.83 2.71 13.44
CA VAL A 43 -16.93 1.89 14.25
C VAL A 43 -15.49 2.27 13.96
N THR A 44 -14.76 2.72 15.00
CA THR A 44 -13.35 3.07 14.88
C THR A 44 -12.47 1.99 15.48
N GLY A 45 -11.57 1.44 14.67
CA GLY A 45 -10.63 0.40 15.07
C GLY A 45 -9.18 0.85 15.03
N ASN A 46 -8.39 0.47 16.04
CA ASN A 46 -6.94 0.65 16.07
C ASN A 46 -6.26 -0.72 15.94
N VAL A 47 -5.30 -0.82 15.02
CA VAL A 47 -4.62 -2.07 14.70
C VAL A 47 -3.11 -1.86 14.69
N ALA A 48 -2.38 -2.65 15.48
CA ALA A 48 -0.93 -2.75 15.38
C ALA A 48 -0.54 -4.04 14.65
N GLN A 49 0.26 -3.91 13.61
CA GLN A 49 0.60 -5.02 12.72
C GLN A 49 2.10 -5.24 12.66
N VAL A 50 2.47 -6.50 12.46
CA VAL A 50 3.81 -6.90 12.04
C VAL A 50 3.73 -7.49 10.64
N ARG A 51 4.67 -7.10 9.78
CA ARG A 51 4.80 -7.67 8.43
C ARG A 51 6.20 -8.23 8.22
N LEU A 52 6.24 -9.50 7.84
CA LEU A 52 7.46 -10.18 7.42
C LEU A 52 7.38 -10.41 5.91
N GLY A 53 8.45 -10.10 5.19
CA GLY A 53 8.46 -10.26 3.74
C GLY A 53 9.78 -10.83 3.24
N ALA A 54 9.69 -11.53 2.13
CA ALA A 54 10.84 -11.95 1.34
C ALA A 54 10.56 -11.69 -0.15
N SER A 55 11.57 -11.30 -0.90
CA SER A 55 11.47 -11.19 -2.35
C SER A 55 12.71 -11.71 -3.05
N PHE A 56 12.48 -12.38 -4.16
CA PHE A 56 13.50 -12.85 -5.07
C PHE A 56 13.28 -12.21 -6.44
N ASN A 57 14.32 -11.57 -6.99
CA ASN A 57 14.23 -10.85 -8.24
C ASN A 57 15.34 -11.28 -9.18
N LYS A 58 14.97 -11.67 -10.40
CA LYS A 58 15.90 -11.87 -11.52
C LYS A 58 15.83 -10.67 -12.43
N LYS A 59 16.98 -10.02 -12.69
CA LYS A 59 17.10 -8.88 -13.58
C LYS A 59 17.89 -9.26 -14.82
N TRP A 60 17.48 -8.72 -15.97
CA TRP A 60 18.17 -8.87 -17.25
C TRP A 60 18.64 -7.52 -17.76
N ASN A 61 19.68 -7.52 -18.59
CA ASN A 61 20.31 -6.30 -19.13
C ASN A 61 19.39 -5.47 -20.04
N ASN A 62 18.33 -6.09 -20.59
CA ASN A 62 17.35 -5.42 -21.44
C ASN A 62 16.27 -4.64 -20.68
N GLY A 63 16.44 -4.44 -19.37
CA GLY A 63 15.48 -3.73 -18.53
C GLY A 63 14.30 -4.58 -18.03
N LEU A 64 14.28 -5.87 -18.35
CA LEU A 64 13.30 -6.81 -17.86
C LEU A 64 13.66 -7.30 -16.45
N ARG A 65 12.67 -7.50 -15.58
CA ARG A 65 12.80 -8.10 -14.25
C ARG A 65 11.61 -9.01 -13.98
N LEU A 66 11.88 -10.20 -13.49
CA LEU A 66 10.90 -11.10 -12.89
C LEU A 66 11.08 -11.10 -11.38
N GLY A 67 9.99 -10.95 -10.64
CA GLY A 67 9.98 -10.97 -9.18
C GLY A 67 9.00 -11.98 -8.63
N VAL A 68 9.41 -12.65 -7.55
CA VAL A 68 8.54 -13.46 -6.70
C VAL A 68 8.67 -12.93 -5.29
N SER A 69 7.57 -12.70 -4.61
CA SER A 69 7.63 -12.25 -3.21
C SER A 69 6.52 -12.88 -2.37
N GLU A 70 6.85 -13.07 -1.09
CA GLU A 70 5.92 -13.49 -0.06
C GLU A 70 5.87 -12.44 1.05
N ASP A 71 4.68 -12.13 1.53
CA ASP A 71 4.45 -11.20 2.62
C ASP A 71 3.45 -11.79 3.60
N LEU A 72 3.86 -11.97 4.84
CA LEU A 72 3.04 -12.43 5.95
C LEU A 72 2.65 -11.25 6.84
N TRP A 73 1.38 -11.15 7.17
CA TRP A 73 0.81 -10.08 7.98
C TRP A 73 0.19 -10.65 9.24
N PHE A 74 0.57 -10.09 10.38
CA PHE A 74 0.05 -10.45 11.68
C PHE A 74 -0.51 -9.19 12.35
N ASP A 75 -1.74 -9.25 12.85
CA ASP A 75 -2.24 -8.26 13.77
C ASP A 75 -1.72 -8.63 15.16
N ALA A 76 -0.77 -7.86 15.68
CA ALA A 76 -0.25 -8.03 17.04
C ALA A 76 -1.25 -7.48 18.07
N TYR A 77 -2.01 -6.45 17.68
CA TYR A 77 -3.12 -5.89 18.43
C TYR A 77 -4.19 -5.43 17.44
N ASN A 78 -5.43 -5.77 17.75
CA ASN A 78 -6.60 -5.30 17.01
C ASN A 78 -7.72 -5.05 18.01
N SER A 79 -8.19 -3.80 18.12
CA SER A 79 -9.20 -3.41 19.11
C SER A 79 -10.57 -4.06 18.89
N LEU A 80 -10.83 -4.59 17.69
CA LEU A 80 -12.12 -5.19 17.33
C LEU A 80 -12.12 -6.70 17.53
N VAL A 81 -11.04 -7.41 17.17
CA VAL A 81 -11.02 -8.87 17.07
C VAL A 81 -9.85 -9.56 17.79
N GLY A 82 -8.91 -8.79 18.38
CA GLY A 82 -7.71 -9.32 19.03
C GLY A 82 -6.56 -9.70 18.07
N PRO A 83 -5.49 -10.33 18.57
CA PRO A 83 -4.34 -10.68 17.77
C PRO A 83 -4.59 -11.94 16.91
N TYR A 84 -4.19 -11.93 15.64
CA TYR A 84 -4.31 -13.09 14.75
C TYR A 84 -3.42 -12.99 13.51
N PHE A 85 -3.25 -14.12 12.81
CA PHE A 85 -2.69 -14.13 11.46
C PHE A 85 -3.69 -13.50 10.49
N ARG A 86 -3.36 -12.34 9.95
CA ARG A 86 -4.29 -11.59 9.11
C ARG A 86 -4.35 -12.09 7.68
N LYS A 87 -3.19 -12.30 7.05
CA LYS A 87 -3.11 -12.70 5.63
C LYS A 87 -1.71 -12.99 5.16
N SER A 88 -1.59 -13.74 4.08
CA SER A 88 -0.38 -13.81 3.26
C SER A 88 -0.63 -13.32 1.83
N TYR A 89 0.43 -12.84 1.19
CA TYR A 89 0.45 -12.41 -0.20
C TYR A 89 1.62 -13.04 -0.92
N THR A 90 1.34 -14.01 -1.77
CA THR A 90 2.32 -14.55 -2.72
C THR A 90 2.17 -13.79 -4.04
N THR A 91 3.17 -13.03 -4.44
CA THR A 91 3.12 -12.19 -5.64
C THR A 91 4.17 -12.61 -6.64
N LEU A 92 3.74 -12.76 -7.90
CA LEU A 92 4.56 -12.87 -9.08
C LEU A 92 4.44 -11.57 -9.88
N ASP A 93 5.56 -10.91 -10.19
CA ASP A 93 5.55 -9.68 -10.96
C ASP A 93 6.59 -9.69 -12.09
N LEU A 94 6.18 -9.15 -13.22
CA LEU A 94 7.02 -8.87 -14.37
C LEU A 94 7.14 -7.35 -14.51
N SER A 95 8.37 -6.84 -14.56
CA SER A 95 8.64 -5.42 -14.74
C SER A 95 9.47 -5.20 -15.99
N TYR A 96 9.16 -4.15 -16.71
CA TYR A 96 9.91 -3.70 -17.88
C TYR A 96 10.23 -2.21 -17.78
N LYS A 97 11.48 -1.85 -18.04
CA LYS A 97 11.96 -0.47 -18.01
C LYS A 97 12.36 -0.05 -19.43
N PRO A 98 11.40 0.43 -20.26
CA PRO A 98 11.66 0.79 -21.66
C PRO A 98 12.63 1.96 -21.80
N ILE A 99 12.58 2.92 -20.89
CA ILE A 99 13.46 4.08 -20.81
C ILE A 99 13.83 4.36 -19.35
N GLU A 100 14.83 5.19 -19.13
CA GLU A 100 15.37 5.46 -17.78
C GLU A 100 14.32 5.97 -16.80
N TYR A 101 13.37 6.75 -17.27
CA TYR A 101 12.39 7.44 -16.40
C TYR A 101 11.07 6.68 -16.23
N VAL A 102 10.80 5.64 -17.01
CA VAL A 102 9.54 4.94 -17.03
C VAL A 102 9.72 3.44 -16.74
N LYS A 103 8.92 2.92 -15.83
CA LYS A 103 8.84 1.49 -15.52
C LYS A 103 7.39 1.02 -15.60
N LEU A 104 7.16 -0.09 -16.26
CA LEU A 104 5.89 -0.80 -16.34
C LEU A 104 5.97 -2.05 -15.49
N ASP A 105 4.93 -2.34 -14.71
CA ASP A 105 4.82 -3.57 -13.92
C ASP A 105 3.48 -4.25 -14.19
N LEU A 106 3.50 -5.53 -14.49
CA LEU A 106 2.34 -6.42 -14.51
C LEU A 106 2.54 -7.47 -13.43
N GLY A 107 1.51 -7.76 -12.65
CA GLY A 107 1.67 -8.77 -11.61
C GLY A 107 0.37 -9.45 -11.22
N TYR A 108 0.56 -10.60 -10.61
CA TYR A 108 -0.47 -11.42 -10.01
C TYR A 108 -0.14 -11.67 -8.55
N THR A 109 -1.16 -11.62 -7.68
CA THR A 109 -1.02 -11.93 -6.25
C THR A 109 -2.10 -12.90 -5.83
N LEU A 110 -1.69 -14.01 -5.26
CA LEU A 110 -2.55 -14.87 -4.46
C LEU A 110 -2.61 -14.30 -3.05
N LYS A 111 -3.83 -14.05 -2.56
CA LYS A 111 -4.08 -13.58 -1.20
C LYS A 111 -4.74 -14.70 -0.43
N ILE A 112 -4.16 -15.08 0.70
CA ILE A 112 -4.78 -16.01 1.66
C ILE A 112 -5.10 -15.18 2.90
N LEU A 113 -6.39 -15.11 3.25
CA LEU A 113 -6.86 -14.38 4.41
C LEU A 113 -6.83 -15.30 5.63
N GLY A 114 -6.41 -14.78 6.77
CA GLY A 114 -6.48 -15.48 8.06
C GLY A 114 -7.88 -15.42 8.64
N ALA A 115 -8.22 -16.40 9.46
CA ALA A 115 -9.43 -16.39 10.29
C ALA A 115 -9.19 -15.54 11.52
N ASP A 116 -10.10 -14.63 11.84
CA ASP A 116 -10.10 -13.94 13.13
C ASP A 116 -10.78 -14.76 14.23
N SER A 117 -10.67 -14.32 15.48
CA SER A 117 -11.24 -15.02 16.63
C SER A 117 -12.78 -15.06 16.64
N THR A 118 -13.44 -14.21 15.86
CA THR A 118 -14.91 -14.15 15.77
C THR A 118 -15.48 -15.23 14.84
N TRP A 119 -14.65 -15.82 13.99
CA TRP A 119 -15.02 -16.86 13.03
C TRP A 119 -15.25 -18.23 13.66
N SER A 120 -14.78 -18.45 14.90
CA SER A 120 -14.80 -19.77 15.53
C SER A 120 -16.19 -20.25 15.98
N SER A 121 -17.21 -19.40 15.97
CA SER A 121 -18.47 -19.73 16.63
C SER A 121 -19.72 -19.85 15.76
N ALA A 122 -19.72 -19.46 14.49
CA ALA A 122 -21.00 -19.28 13.81
C ALA A 122 -21.23 -19.94 12.46
N LYS A 123 -20.22 -20.29 11.67
CA LYS A 123 -20.43 -20.98 10.37
C LYS A 123 -19.20 -21.80 10.01
N LYS A 124 -19.39 -22.99 9.41
CA LYS A 124 -18.37 -23.66 8.62
C LYS A 124 -17.94 -22.66 7.54
N ALA A 125 -16.82 -21.99 7.76
CA ALA A 125 -16.29 -21.01 6.82
C ALA A 125 -16.03 -21.71 5.49
N ASP A 126 -16.61 -21.18 4.41
CA ASP A 126 -16.32 -21.67 3.08
C ASP A 126 -14.83 -21.41 2.81
N PRO A 127 -14.00 -22.44 2.50
CA PRO A 127 -12.59 -22.23 2.19
C PRO A 127 -12.36 -21.22 1.07
N ASN A 128 -13.35 -21.02 0.20
CA ASN A 128 -13.30 -20.03 -0.87
C ASN A 128 -13.30 -18.57 -0.36
N GLU A 129 -13.83 -18.31 0.84
CA GLU A 129 -13.79 -16.97 1.45
C GLU A 129 -12.36 -16.51 1.78
N TRP A 130 -11.43 -17.45 1.94
CA TRP A 130 -10.06 -17.18 2.37
C TRP A 130 -9.11 -16.86 1.21
N ILE A 131 -9.48 -17.26 -0.01
CA ILE A 131 -8.64 -17.08 -1.18
C ILE A 131 -9.16 -15.92 -2.02
N ARG A 132 -8.26 -15.01 -2.38
CA ARG A 132 -8.54 -13.94 -3.33
C ARG A 132 -7.41 -13.84 -4.34
N HIS A 133 -7.77 -13.58 -5.56
CA HIS A 133 -6.84 -13.36 -6.65
C HIS A 133 -6.74 -11.87 -6.93
N ARG A 134 -5.54 -11.40 -7.20
CA ARG A 134 -5.29 -10.01 -7.55
C ARG A 134 -4.45 -9.95 -8.81
N VAL A 135 -4.89 -9.17 -9.77
CA VAL A 135 -4.09 -8.79 -10.93
C VAL A 135 -3.86 -7.29 -10.88
N PHE A 136 -2.69 -6.84 -11.28
CA PHE A 136 -2.41 -5.41 -11.34
C PHE A 136 -1.52 -5.03 -12.52
N LEU A 137 -1.74 -3.82 -13.01
CA LEU A 137 -0.88 -3.11 -13.95
C LEU A 137 -0.43 -1.81 -13.31
N SER A 138 0.87 -1.48 -13.41
CA SER A 138 1.39 -0.22 -12.86
C SER A 138 2.28 0.49 -13.87
N VAL A 139 2.22 1.81 -13.85
CA VAL A 139 3.16 2.70 -14.54
C VAL A 139 3.86 3.52 -13.46
N THR A 140 5.18 3.59 -13.52
CA THR A 140 5.98 4.41 -12.61
C THR A 140 6.84 5.35 -13.42
N GLY A 141 6.62 6.66 -13.24
CA GLY A 141 7.53 7.71 -13.67
C GLY A 141 8.50 8.03 -12.55
N SER A 142 9.79 8.24 -12.87
CA SER A 142 10.77 8.58 -11.84
C SER A 142 11.86 9.51 -12.39
N TYR A 143 12.34 10.39 -11.51
CA TYR A 143 13.44 11.29 -11.81
C TYR A 143 14.49 11.23 -10.71
N SER A 144 15.77 11.14 -11.10
CA SER A 144 16.88 11.01 -10.16
C SER A 144 17.68 12.32 -10.09
N PHE A 145 17.93 12.74 -8.86
CA PHE A 145 18.85 13.81 -8.49
C PHE A 145 20.11 13.18 -7.86
N ASP A 146 21.10 13.98 -7.53
CA ASP A 146 22.36 13.50 -6.93
C ASP A 146 22.15 12.65 -5.67
N TYR A 147 21.25 13.06 -4.79
CA TYR A 147 21.01 12.41 -3.50
C TYR A 147 19.60 11.87 -3.29
N ALA A 148 18.71 12.02 -4.28
CA ALA A 148 17.33 11.60 -4.17
C ALA A 148 16.78 11.14 -5.51
N LYS A 149 15.91 10.14 -5.47
CA LYS A 149 15.06 9.74 -6.59
C LYS A 149 13.62 9.94 -6.20
N ILE A 150 12.89 10.76 -6.96
CA ILE A 150 11.45 10.95 -6.78
C ILE A 150 10.73 10.09 -7.80
N TYR A 151 9.59 9.52 -7.42
CA TYR A 151 8.74 8.75 -8.31
C TYR A 151 7.26 8.98 -8.06
N LEU A 152 6.50 8.87 -9.13
CA LEU A 152 5.04 8.77 -9.13
C LEU A 152 4.67 7.41 -9.73
N ARG A 153 3.81 6.65 -9.05
CA ARG A 153 3.31 5.37 -9.54
C ARG A 153 1.80 5.36 -9.54
N GLU A 154 1.23 5.06 -10.68
CA GLU A 154 -0.18 4.72 -10.83
C GLU A 154 -0.32 3.21 -11.00
N ARG A 155 -1.28 2.61 -10.28
CA ARG A 155 -1.57 1.19 -10.35
C ARG A 155 -3.07 0.96 -10.45
N LEU A 156 -3.48 0.30 -11.52
CA LEU A 156 -4.80 -0.30 -11.64
C LEU A 156 -4.73 -1.72 -11.10
N GLN A 157 -5.64 -2.07 -10.19
CA GLN A 157 -5.65 -3.33 -9.47
C GLN A 157 -7.05 -3.92 -9.44
N LEU A 158 -7.17 -5.18 -9.83
CA LEU A 158 -8.40 -5.96 -9.77
C LEU A 158 -8.25 -7.05 -8.71
N ASP A 159 -9.05 -7.00 -7.66
CA ASP A 159 -9.16 -8.05 -6.64
C ASP A 159 -10.40 -8.90 -6.94
N MET A 160 -10.22 -10.19 -7.12
CA MET A 160 -11.28 -11.16 -7.43
C MET A 160 -11.52 -12.04 -6.21
N ARG A 161 -12.78 -12.15 -5.80
CA ARG A 161 -13.23 -13.06 -4.74
C ARG A 161 -13.56 -14.42 -5.34
N THR A 162 -13.25 -15.48 -4.62
CA THR A 162 -13.58 -16.86 -5.01
C THR A 162 -14.92 -17.31 -4.43
N ASP A 163 -15.35 -16.67 -3.34
CA ASP A 163 -16.63 -16.91 -2.68
C ASP A 163 -17.84 -16.45 -3.52
N SER A 164 -19.00 -16.99 -3.22
CA SER A 164 -20.28 -16.49 -3.70
C SER A 164 -20.68 -15.26 -2.88
N VAL A 165 -20.86 -14.12 -3.54
CA VAL A 165 -21.26 -12.88 -2.89
C VAL A 165 -22.67 -12.48 -3.29
N ASN A 166 -23.40 -11.84 -2.37
CA ASN A 166 -24.61 -11.12 -2.72
C ASN A 166 -24.22 -9.83 -3.47
N LEU A 167 -24.46 -9.77 -4.77
CA LEU A 167 -24.08 -8.65 -5.61
C LEU A 167 -24.73 -7.31 -5.24
N LEU A 168 -25.80 -7.32 -4.43
CA LEU A 168 -26.40 -6.11 -3.87
C LEU A 168 -25.54 -5.51 -2.75
N GLU A 169 -24.79 -6.34 -2.04
CA GLU A 169 -23.96 -5.95 -0.89
C GLU A 169 -22.50 -5.71 -1.28
N LYS A 170 -21.93 -6.63 -2.06
CA LYS A 170 -20.49 -6.65 -2.38
C LYS A 170 -20.25 -6.98 -3.84
N ASN A 171 -19.25 -6.37 -4.43
CA ASN A 171 -18.80 -6.75 -5.76
C ASN A 171 -18.04 -8.08 -5.73
N LYS A 172 -18.20 -8.90 -6.77
CA LYS A 172 -17.34 -10.06 -7.00
C LYS A 172 -15.92 -9.64 -7.38
N TYR A 173 -15.78 -8.48 -8.00
CA TYR A 173 -14.53 -7.89 -8.46
C TYR A 173 -14.41 -6.48 -7.89
N ASP A 174 -13.36 -6.21 -7.12
CA ASP A 174 -13.07 -4.88 -6.61
C ASP A 174 -11.97 -4.26 -7.48
N LEU A 175 -12.28 -3.15 -8.13
CA LEU A 175 -11.36 -2.41 -8.98
C LEU A 175 -10.84 -1.18 -8.23
N PHE A 176 -9.52 -1.10 -8.08
CA PHE A 176 -8.84 -0.01 -7.38
C PHE A 176 -7.89 0.76 -8.28
N LEU A 177 -7.87 2.07 -8.13
CA LEU A 177 -6.78 2.92 -8.58
C LEU A 177 -5.92 3.30 -7.37
N ARG A 178 -4.60 3.07 -7.50
CA ARG A 178 -3.64 3.36 -6.43
C ARG A 178 -2.59 4.32 -6.94
N SER A 179 -2.61 5.53 -6.40
CA SER A 179 -1.70 6.62 -6.74
C SER A 179 -0.66 6.79 -5.64
N ARG A 180 0.61 6.58 -5.96
CA ARG A 180 1.71 6.69 -5.00
C ARG A 180 2.74 7.70 -5.44
N ILE A 181 3.09 8.61 -4.55
CA ILE A 181 4.27 9.47 -4.66
C ILE A 181 5.30 9.07 -3.61
N GLY A 182 6.57 9.09 -3.97
CA GLY A 182 7.62 8.75 -3.01
C GLY A 182 8.99 9.25 -3.42
N SER A 183 9.92 9.11 -2.48
CA SER A 183 11.32 9.45 -2.68
C SER A 183 12.22 8.41 -2.01
N ASP A 184 13.26 7.98 -2.75
CA ASP A 184 14.39 7.21 -2.23
C ASP A 184 15.59 8.16 -2.07
N PHE A 185 16.25 8.14 -0.91
CA PHE A 185 17.41 8.98 -0.64
C PHE A 185 18.69 8.15 -0.70
N THR A 186 19.74 8.72 -1.25
CA THR A 186 21.07 8.11 -1.27
C THR A 186 21.97 8.80 -0.26
N VAL A 187 22.52 8.04 0.68
CA VAL A 187 23.51 8.52 1.65
C VAL A 187 24.89 8.18 1.12
N PRO A 188 25.71 9.16 0.72
CA PRO A 188 27.01 8.90 0.15
C PRO A 188 27.89 8.06 1.08
N GLY A 189 28.56 7.05 0.51
CA GLY A 189 29.48 6.18 1.26
C GLY A 189 28.82 5.22 2.27
N LYS A 190 27.48 5.20 2.36
CA LYS A 190 26.77 4.30 3.29
C LYS A 190 25.94 3.26 2.53
N PRO A 191 25.83 2.03 3.01
CA PRO A 191 25.03 1.00 2.37
C PRO A 191 23.52 1.12 2.70
N VAL A 192 23.08 2.29 3.12
CA VAL A 192 21.70 2.54 3.55
C VAL A 192 21.02 3.53 2.61
N LYS A 193 19.75 3.28 2.31
CA LYS A 193 18.88 4.13 1.50
C LYS A 193 17.58 4.40 2.25
N PRO A 194 17.46 5.52 2.94
CA PRO A 194 16.18 5.96 3.51
C PRO A 194 15.16 6.22 2.40
N TYR A 195 13.89 6.04 2.70
CA TYR A 195 12.82 6.36 1.76
C TYR A 195 11.54 6.76 2.50
N LEU A 196 10.69 7.48 1.77
CA LEU A 196 9.35 7.88 2.20
C LEU A 196 8.40 7.81 1.03
N TRP A 197 7.15 7.36 1.25
CA TRP A 197 6.10 7.48 0.26
C TRP A 197 4.74 7.65 0.90
N CYS A 198 3.81 8.24 0.11
CA CYS A 198 2.40 8.32 0.39
C CYS A 198 1.62 7.68 -0.76
N GLU A 199 0.53 6.98 -0.44
CA GLU A 199 -0.32 6.30 -1.41
C GLU A 199 -1.80 6.54 -1.09
N LEU A 200 -2.56 6.91 -2.10
CA LEU A 200 -4.01 6.97 -2.08
C LEU A 200 -4.57 5.73 -2.78
N ILE A 201 -5.63 5.17 -2.23
CA ILE A 201 -6.34 4.03 -2.82
C ILE A 201 -7.78 4.45 -3.04
N ASN A 202 -8.20 4.40 -4.30
CA ASN A 202 -9.56 4.72 -4.72
C ASN A 202 -10.25 3.46 -5.21
N THR A 203 -11.48 3.22 -4.77
CA THR A 203 -12.35 2.18 -5.32
C THR A 203 -13.09 2.76 -6.53
N LEU A 204 -12.95 2.11 -7.69
CA LEU A 204 -13.53 2.60 -8.95
C LEU A 204 -14.92 2.01 -9.25
N ASN A 205 -15.21 0.81 -8.77
CA ASN A 205 -16.46 0.10 -9.02
C ASN A 205 -17.21 -0.19 -7.71
N VAL A 206 -17.78 0.83 -7.15
CA VAL A 206 -18.58 0.68 -5.92
C VAL A 206 -19.97 0.17 -6.27
N PRO A 207 -20.56 -0.78 -5.50
CA PRO A 207 -21.94 -1.19 -5.68
C PRO A 207 -22.89 0.01 -5.71
N GLU A 208 -23.89 0.00 -6.60
CA GLU A 208 -24.82 1.12 -6.83
C GLU A 208 -25.47 1.61 -5.53
N TYR A 209 -25.78 0.69 -4.64
CA TYR A 209 -26.40 0.99 -3.36
C TYR A 209 -25.48 1.80 -2.43
N GLN A 210 -24.18 1.49 -2.42
CA GLN A 210 -23.18 2.26 -1.68
C GLN A 210 -22.96 3.64 -2.30
N GLN A 211 -22.99 3.74 -3.64
CA GLN A 211 -22.89 5.03 -4.34
C GLN A 211 -24.03 5.99 -3.95
N ARG A 212 -25.26 5.49 -3.88
CA ARG A 212 -26.44 6.29 -3.52
C ARG A 212 -26.41 6.79 -2.07
N ASN A 213 -25.69 6.10 -1.19
CA ASN A 213 -25.61 6.44 0.22
C ASN A 213 -24.29 7.13 0.63
N GLY A 214 -23.68 7.88 -0.31
CA GLY A 214 -22.56 8.77 -0.03
C GLY A 214 -21.20 8.04 0.10
N HIS A 215 -20.91 7.13 -0.81
CA HIS A 215 -19.61 6.45 -0.85
C HIS A 215 -18.43 7.43 -0.94
N GLN A 216 -17.37 7.15 -0.19
CA GLN A 216 -16.11 7.87 -0.33
C GLN A 216 -15.24 7.18 -1.38
N TYR A 217 -14.83 7.91 -2.43
CA TYR A 217 -13.95 7.38 -3.47
C TYR A 217 -12.58 6.96 -2.92
N ILE A 218 -12.03 7.72 -1.96
CA ILE A 218 -10.77 7.38 -1.29
C ILE A 218 -11.08 6.42 -0.14
N CYS A 219 -10.81 5.14 -0.36
CA CYS A 219 -11.03 4.11 0.66
C CYS A 219 -9.82 3.90 1.58
N SER A 220 -8.62 4.39 1.22
CA SER A 220 -7.45 4.26 2.09
C SER A 220 -6.37 5.26 1.74
N VAL A 221 -5.73 5.77 2.79
CA VAL A 221 -4.51 6.59 2.71
C VAL A 221 -3.39 5.84 3.43
N ARG A 222 -2.22 5.72 2.81
CA ARG A 222 -1.06 5.03 3.37
C ARG A 222 0.16 5.89 3.30
N THR A 223 0.90 5.98 4.39
CA THR A 223 2.23 6.57 4.42
C THR A 223 3.22 5.55 4.93
N GLN A 224 4.43 5.53 4.37
CA GLN A 224 5.48 4.64 4.84
C GLN A 224 6.81 5.36 4.81
N ALA A 225 7.55 5.24 5.89
CA ALA A 225 8.94 5.61 5.98
C ALA A 225 9.79 4.38 6.31
N GLY A 226 10.97 4.28 5.73
CA GLY A 226 11.82 3.13 5.96
C GLY A 226 13.26 3.36 5.55
N VAL A 227 14.06 2.34 5.82
CA VAL A 227 15.48 2.30 5.47
C VAL A 227 15.78 0.95 4.82
N ARG A 228 16.28 1.00 3.60
CA ARG A 228 16.81 -0.18 2.92
C ARG A 228 18.31 -0.27 3.16
N TRP A 229 18.72 -1.33 3.84
CA TRP A 229 20.13 -1.62 4.13
C TRP A 229 20.64 -2.68 3.17
N ARG A 230 21.66 -2.33 2.38
CA ARG A 230 22.35 -3.28 1.51
C ARG A 230 23.30 -4.14 2.34
N VAL A 231 22.96 -5.42 2.48
CA VAL A 231 23.76 -6.40 3.23
C VAL A 231 24.89 -6.95 2.35
N SER A 232 24.58 -7.18 1.05
CA SER A 232 25.57 -7.65 0.08
C SER A 232 25.32 -7.01 -1.30
N LYS A 233 26.10 -7.42 -2.32
CA LYS A 233 25.85 -6.97 -3.71
C LYS A 233 24.48 -7.41 -4.22
N LEU A 234 23.98 -8.54 -3.75
CA LEU A 234 22.73 -9.16 -4.22
C LEU A 234 21.60 -9.07 -3.20
N SER A 235 21.86 -8.71 -1.95
CA SER A 235 20.84 -8.76 -0.91
C SER A 235 20.70 -7.46 -0.12
N SER A 236 19.47 -7.18 0.30
CA SER A 236 19.14 -6.05 1.16
C SER A 236 18.03 -6.40 2.16
N LEU A 237 18.09 -5.75 3.31
CA LEU A 237 17.04 -5.73 4.31
C LEU A 237 16.32 -4.39 4.27
N ASP A 238 15.00 -4.41 4.31
CA ASP A 238 14.14 -3.24 4.33
C ASP A 238 13.38 -3.21 5.65
N PHE A 239 13.64 -2.19 6.46
CA PHE A 239 12.97 -1.92 7.72
C PHE A 239 12.06 -0.71 7.54
N TYR A 240 10.79 -0.81 7.93
CA TYR A 240 9.87 0.28 7.74
C TYR A 240 8.76 0.34 8.78
N TYR A 241 8.27 1.54 8.94
CA TYR A 241 7.00 1.83 9.58
C TYR A 241 6.00 2.31 8.52
N ARG A 242 4.77 1.79 8.59
CA ARG A 242 3.66 2.22 7.75
C ARG A 242 2.47 2.58 8.62
N PHE A 243 1.91 3.73 8.35
CA PHE A 243 0.60 4.13 8.81
C PHE A 243 -0.40 3.93 7.67
N THR A 244 -1.57 3.39 7.99
CA THR A 244 -2.68 3.25 7.05
C THR A 244 -3.95 3.71 7.73
N TYR A 245 -4.60 4.68 7.13
CA TYR A 245 -6.00 4.99 7.37
C TYR A 245 -6.83 4.23 6.34
N GLY A 246 -7.73 3.39 6.80
CA GLY A 246 -8.69 2.66 5.98
C GLY A 246 -10.10 3.13 6.31
N TYR A 247 -10.91 3.29 5.28
CA TYR A 247 -12.32 3.54 5.38
C TYR A 247 -13.04 2.45 4.59
N ASP A 248 -13.93 1.75 5.25
CA ASP A 248 -14.80 0.76 4.62
C ASP A 248 -16.25 1.05 4.98
N ARG A 249 -17.14 0.73 4.07
CA ARG A 249 -18.58 0.85 4.26
C ARG A 249 -19.19 -0.46 3.84
N ASP A 250 -19.75 -1.17 4.80
CA ASP A 250 -20.39 -2.46 4.58
C ASP A 250 -21.91 -2.31 4.62
N ILE A 251 -22.59 -3.01 3.72
CA ILE A 251 -24.06 -3.05 3.65
C ILE A 251 -24.49 -4.47 3.95
N ASN A 252 -25.29 -4.63 4.99
CA ASN A 252 -25.93 -5.89 5.33
C ASN A 252 -27.43 -5.81 5.02
N ILE A 253 -27.90 -6.66 4.11
CA ILE A 253 -29.31 -6.75 3.73
C ILE A 253 -29.92 -7.97 4.41
N THR A 254 -30.71 -7.74 5.44
CA THR A 254 -31.45 -8.82 6.12
C THR A 254 -32.80 -9.02 5.48
N LYS A 255 -32.88 -9.97 4.53
CA LYS A 255 -34.10 -10.26 3.73
C LYS A 255 -35.34 -10.57 4.58
N SER A 256 -35.15 -11.23 5.74
CA SER A 256 -36.25 -11.61 6.62
C SER A 256 -36.90 -10.44 7.37
N LYS A 257 -36.24 -9.29 7.43
CA LYS A 257 -36.71 -8.11 8.19
C LYS A 257 -36.95 -6.89 7.32
N GLY A 258 -36.66 -6.95 6.00
CA GLY A 258 -36.70 -5.79 5.09
C GLY A 258 -35.77 -4.66 5.53
N TYR A 259 -34.75 -5.01 6.32
CA TYR A 259 -33.87 -4.05 6.98
C TYR A 259 -32.51 -3.98 6.25
N ILE A 260 -32.08 -2.78 5.98
CA ILE A 260 -30.78 -2.49 5.41
C ILE A 260 -29.96 -1.78 6.49
N GLN A 261 -28.87 -2.40 6.90
CA GLN A 261 -27.92 -1.82 7.84
C GLN A 261 -26.69 -1.35 7.09
N LEU A 262 -26.37 -0.09 7.24
CA LEU A 262 -25.13 0.50 6.77
C LEU A 262 -24.16 0.59 7.96
N THR A 263 -23.01 -0.04 7.84
CA THR A 263 -21.94 0.03 8.86
C THR A 263 -20.73 0.74 8.24
N GLU A 264 -20.29 1.79 8.88
CA GLU A 264 -19.05 2.48 8.51
C GLU A 264 -17.92 2.03 9.43
N GLU A 265 -16.79 1.66 8.88
CA GLU A 265 -15.59 1.25 9.61
C GLU A 265 -14.42 2.13 9.26
N LYS A 266 -13.84 2.78 10.28
CA LYS A 266 -12.60 3.55 10.17
C LYS A 266 -11.48 2.78 10.86
N LEU A 267 -10.43 2.44 10.13
CA LEU A 267 -9.30 1.68 10.63
C LEU A 267 -8.02 2.50 10.62
N TYR A 268 -7.41 2.61 11.78
CA TYR A 268 -6.07 3.18 11.95
C TYR A 268 -5.07 2.04 12.16
N MET A 269 -4.26 1.75 11.15
CA MET A 269 -3.34 0.61 11.18
C MET A 269 -1.89 1.08 11.22
N HIS A 270 -1.17 0.63 12.22
CA HIS A 270 0.25 0.87 12.42
C HIS A 270 1.01 -0.42 12.10
N THR A 271 1.88 -0.40 11.10
CA THR A 271 2.59 -1.59 10.65
C THR A 271 4.09 -1.40 10.81
N LEU A 272 4.75 -2.25 11.57
CA LEU A 272 6.19 -2.45 11.52
C LEU A 272 6.50 -3.58 10.55
N GLY A 273 7.43 -3.37 9.64
CA GLY A 273 7.76 -4.36 8.62
C GLY A 273 9.24 -4.57 8.44
N ILE A 274 9.57 -5.84 8.17
CA ILE A 274 10.90 -6.26 7.76
C ILE A 274 10.74 -7.05 6.46
N ARG A 275 11.56 -6.74 5.45
CA ARG A 275 11.60 -7.50 4.20
C ARG A 275 13.04 -7.79 3.80
N TYR A 276 13.30 -9.05 3.50
CA TYR A 276 14.53 -9.49 2.87
C TYR A 276 14.35 -9.47 1.34
N ASN A 277 15.30 -8.88 0.62
CA ASN A 277 15.26 -8.83 -0.84
C ASN A 277 16.56 -9.46 -1.37
N LEU A 278 16.43 -10.39 -2.32
CA LEU A 278 17.50 -10.99 -3.06
C LEU A 278 17.34 -10.63 -4.56
N ASP A 279 18.31 -9.92 -5.10
CA ASP A 279 18.38 -9.49 -6.48
C ASP A 279 19.50 -10.25 -7.19
N TRP A 280 19.17 -10.99 -8.24
CA TRP A 280 20.09 -11.85 -8.98
C TRP A 280 20.05 -11.63 -10.49
#